data_82d14f6fd121142d248399687edf572c
#
_entry.id   82d14f6fd121142d248399687edf572c
#
_cell.length_a   1.000
_cell.length_b   1.000
_cell.length_c   1.000
_cell.angle_alpha   90.00
_cell.angle_beta   90.00
_cell.angle_gamma   90.00
#
_symmetry.space_group_name_H-M   'P 1'
#
loop_
_entity.id
_entity.type
_entity.pdbx_description
1 polymer ?
#
loop_
_entity_poly.entity_id
_entity_poly.type
_entity_poly.pdbx_seq_one_letter_code
_entity_poly.pdbx_strand_id
1 'polypeptide(L)'
;MPRLFLHTLFPVAALGLLLTACTAQPPRPAAAAGSPEAAAAPASAVGRYPVANAGQLVVVTASGWDATEGELQRFERDGMSWHRIGVPEAVSLGRSGLAWGQGRHAMPQGDGPIKREGDGRSPAGVFDLPGAFGYGPTGHSLMPYEAMDASDWCIDVDTSPFYNRIIDARQEGEAAVAGSSEPMRLDLHNAGDDRYALGLKVAHNPANVPGLGSCIFMHLWRRPGETTAGCTAMSDSTMLTLLSWLDPQRHPVLVLLPEAEYARLRSAWNLPAVQVSR
;
A
#
# COMPACT_ATOMS: atom_id res chain seq x y z
N MET A 1 -65.35 28.07 -0.44
CA MET A 1 -66.28 28.43 -1.56
C MET A 1 -65.57 28.00 -2.84
N PRO A 2 -66.32 27.30 -3.69
CA PRO A 2 -65.77 26.46 -4.76
C PRO A 2 -65.80 27.15 -6.14
N ARG A 3 -65.09 26.56 -7.09
CA ARG A 3 -65.54 26.40 -8.51
C ARG A 3 -64.57 25.49 -9.26
N LEU A 4 -65.03 24.39 -9.39
CA LEU A 4 -65.21 23.38 -10.45
C LEU A 4 -65.41 24.00 -11.83
N PHE A 5 -64.69 23.54 -12.86
CA PHE A 5 -65.18 23.39 -14.21
C PHE A 5 -64.53 22.19 -14.90
N LEU A 6 -65.35 21.32 -15.22
CA LEU A 6 -65.35 20.09 -15.98
C LEU A 6 -65.71 20.39 -17.46
N HIS A 7 -65.08 19.75 -18.43
CA HIS A 7 -65.68 19.42 -19.78
C HIS A 7 -64.64 18.54 -20.52
N THR A 8 -64.88 17.31 -20.67
CA THR A 8 -65.71 16.43 -21.57
C THR A 8 -65.25 16.38 -23.03
N LEU A 9 -64.85 15.15 -23.46
CA LEU A 9 -65.33 14.33 -24.59
C LEU A 9 -64.96 14.81 -26.00
N PHE A 10 -64.62 14.03 -27.04
CA PHE A 10 -64.87 12.64 -27.44
C PHE A 10 -63.96 12.26 -28.64
N PRO A 11 -63.96 11.01 -29.15
CA PRO A 11 -62.92 10.41 -29.96
C PRO A 11 -63.20 10.44 -31.45
N VAL A 12 -62.16 10.22 -32.29
CA VAL A 12 -62.32 9.88 -33.71
C VAL A 12 -61.55 8.62 -34.01
N ALA A 13 -62.23 7.60 -34.32
CA ALA A 13 -61.73 6.36 -34.91
C ALA A 13 -61.47 6.57 -36.40
N ALA A 14 -60.31 6.21 -36.88
CA ALA A 14 -60.05 6.06 -38.33
C ALA A 14 -59.43 4.69 -38.58
N LEU A 15 -60.17 3.90 -39.26
CA LEU A 15 -59.90 2.59 -39.83
C LEU A 15 -58.97 2.76 -41.05
N GLY A 16 -57.92 2.04 -41.17
CA GLY A 16 -56.96 2.16 -42.30
C GLY A 16 -56.15 0.89 -42.54
N LEU A 17 -56.62 0.09 -43.44
CA LEU A 17 -56.03 -0.94 -44.30
C LEU A 17 -54.64 -1.53 -43.94
N LEU A 18 -54.63 -2.83 -43.75
CA LEU A 18 -53.49 -3.74 -43.81
C LEU A 18 -53.01 -3.88 -45.27
N LEU A 19 -51.75 -3.47 -45.49
CA LEU A 19 -50.99 -3.86 -46.68
C LEU A 19 -49.82 -4.71 -46.18
N THR A 20 -49.88 -6.01 -46.42
CA THR A 20 -48.78 -6.96 -46.24
C THR A 20 -47.73 -6.75 -47.33
N ALA A 21 -46.65 -6.16 -47.03
CA ALA A 21 -45.45 -6.13 -47.89
C ALA A 21 -44.48 -7.20 -47.44
N CYS A 22 -44.29 -8.26 -48.23
CA CYS A 22 -43.20 -9.19 -48.14
C CYS A 22 -41.91 -8.45 -48.48
N THR A 23 -41.09 -8.14 -47.47
CA THR A 23 -39.72 -7.67 -47.71
C THR A 23 -38.76 -8.86 -47.58
N ALA A 24 -38.13 -9.21 -48.70
CA ALA A 24 -37.03 -10.19 -48.73
C ALA A 24 -35.89 -9.72 -47.84
N GLN A 25 -35.45 -10.59 -46.98
CA GLN A 25 -34.31 -10.36 -46.07
C GLN A 25 -32.99 -10.43 -46.88
N PRO A 26 -32.11 -9.45 -46.81
CA PRO A 26 -30.81 -9.53 -47.47
C PRO A 26 -29.95 -10.63 -46.85
N PRO A 27 -29.02 -11.25 -47.61
CA PRO A 27 -28.18 -12.32 -47.12
C PRO A 27 -27.25 -11.81 -46.00
N ARG A 28 -27.18 -12.60 -44.93
CA ARG A 28 -26.34 -12.37 -43.78
C ARG A 28 -24.87 -12.41 -44.24
N PRO A 29 -24.02 -11.41 -43.95
CA PRO A 29 -22.60 -11.51 -44.24
C PRO A 29 -21.96 -12.63 -43.43
N ALA A 30 -21.11 -13.42 -44.09
CA ALA A 30 -20.33 -14.51 -43.49
C ALA A 30 -19.56 -13.98 -42.29
N ALA A 31 -19.52 -14.79 -41.22
CA ALA A 31 -18.74 -14.51 -40.03
C ALA A 31 -17.28 -14.25 -40.42
N ALA A 32 -16.81 -13.05 -40.16
CA ALA A 32 -15.38 -12.72 -40.24
C ALA A 32 -14.59 -13.62 -39.29
N ALA A 33 -13.55 -14.24 -39.82
CA ALA A 33 -12.59 -15.05 -39.09
C ALA A 33 -12.11 -14.34 -37.82
N GLY A 34 -11.98 -15.11 -36.75
CA GLY A 34 -11.65 -14.64 -35.40
C GLY A 34 -10.50 -13.65 -35.39
N SER A 35 -10.75 -12.55 -34.69
CA SER A 35 -9.67 -11.68 -34.22
C SER A 35 -8.69 -12.53 -33.41
N PRO A 36 -7.37 -12.36 -33.58
CA PRO A 36 -6.42 -13.05 -32.71
C PRO A 36 -6.73 -12.66 -31.27
N GLU A 37 -6.99 -13.67 -30.46
CA GLU A 37 -7.07 -13.58 -29.01
C GLU A 37 -5.86 -12.78 -28.56
N ALA A 38 -6.09 -11.59 -28.00
CA ALA A 38 -5.04 -10.78 -27.42
C ALA A 38 -4.37 -11.67 -26.38
N ALA A 39 -3.15 -12.11 -26.67
CA ALA A 39 -2.34 -12.87 -25.74
C ALA A 39 -2.34 -12.11 -24.41
N ALA A 40 -2.89 -12.75 -23.37
CA ALA A 40 -2.87 -12.21 -22.03
C ALA A 40 -1.42 -11.81 -21.73
N ALA A 41 -1.21 -10.53 -21.42
CA ALA A 41 0.09 -10.05 -21.01
C ALA A 41 0.61 -10.99 -19.92
N PRO A 42 1.88 -11.44 -19.96
CA PRO A 42 2.40 -12.37 -18.98
C PRO A 42 2.17 -11.79 -17.59
N ALA A 43 1.58 -12.58 -16.70
CA ALA A 43 1.38 -12.23 -15.29
C ALA A 43 2.65 -11.58 -14.78
N SER A 44 2.53 -10.35 -14.33
CA SER A 44 3.56 -9.33 -14.18
C SER A 44 4.90 -9.91 -13.76
N ALA A 45 5.98 -9.57 -14.47
CA ALA A 45 7.35 -9.89 -14.10
C ALA A 45 7.70 -9.47 -12.64
N VAL A 46 6.94 -8.54 -12.07
CA VAL A 46 6.98 -8.08 -10.69
C VAL A 46 6.81 -9.21 -9.67
N GLY A 47 5.89 -10.17 -9.85
CA GLY A 47 5.74 -11.28 -8.91
C GLY A 47 6.94 -12.24 -8.89
N ARG A 48 7.69 -12.34 -10.00
CA ARG A 48 8.87 -13.21 -10.12
C ARG A 48 10.16 -12.49 -9.73
N TYR A 49 10.25 -11.19 -9.99
CA TYR A 49 11.38 -10.32 -9.65
C TYR A 49 10.87 -9.07 -8.98
N PRO A 50 10.52 -9.13 -7.69
CA PRO A 50 9.76 -8.07 -7.02
C PRO A 50 10.52 -6.73 -6.95
N VAL A 51 11.85 -6.74 -7.15
CA VAL A 51 12.68 -5.52 -7.20
C VAL A 51 13.11 -5.14 -8.64
N ALA A 52 12.50 -5.71 -9.69
CA ALA A 52 12.97 -5.55 -11.08
C ALA A 52 13.14 -4.08 -11.49
N ASN A 53 12.17 -3.23 -11.17
CA ASN A 53 12.15 -1.81 -11.57
C ASN A 53 12.65 -0.87 -10.47
N ALA A 54 13.12 -1.39 -9.34
CA ALA A 54 13.63 -0.55 -8.27
C ALA A 54 15.02 -0.03 -8.60
N GLY A 55 15.23 1.28 -8.44
CA GLY A 55 16.54 1.93 -8.49
C GLY A 55 17.11 2.20 -7.10
N GLN A 56 16.27 2.13 -6.06
CA GLN A 56 16.68 2.27 -4.67
C GLN A 56 16.02 1.19 -3.82
N LEU A 57 16.79 0.57 -2.91
CA LEU A 57 16.26 -0.36 -1.92
C LEU A 57 16.58 0.12 -0.51
N VAL A 58 15.56 0.11 0.32
CA VAL A 58 15.68 0.09 1.78
C VAL A 58 15.55 -1.37 2.19
N VAL A 59 16.64 -1.97 2.65
CA VAL A 59 16.67 -3.37 3.06
C VAL A 59 16.71 -3.43 4.58
N VAL A 60 15.74 -4.09 5.19
CA VAL A 60 15.71 -4.39 6.62
C VAL A 60 15.83 -5.90 6.79
N THR A 61 16.84 -6.33 7.55
CA THR A 61 16.99 -7.73 7.93
C THR A 61 16.87 -7.88 9.44
N ALA A 62 16.31 -9.00 9.87
CA ALA A 62 16.14 -9.35 11.28
C ALA A 62 16.59 -10.79 11.51
N SER A 63 17.05 -11.14 12.72
CA SER A 63 17.64 -12.44 13.03
C SER A 63 16.66 -13.63 12.86
N GLY A 64 15.36 -13.39 12.89
CA GLY A 64 14.31 -14.43 12.72
C GLY A 64 12.91 -13.85 12.73
N TRP A 65 11.93 -14.75 12.64
CA TRP A 65 10.50 -14.38 12.59
C TRP A 65 9.99 -13.68 13.86
N ASP A 66 10.57 -13.96 15.01
CA ASP A 66 10.14 -13.36 16.29
C ASP A 66 11.06 -12.24 16.76
N ALA A 67 12.02 -11.79 15.89
CA ALA A 67 12.88 -10.68 16.19
C ALA A 67 12.10 -9.36 16.18
N THR A 68 12.32 -8.55 17.22
CA THR A 68 11.69 -7.24 17.40
C THR A 68 12.59 -6.07 17.02
N GLU A 69 13.81 -6.38 16.61
CA GLU A 69 14.84 -5.44 16.13
C GLU A 69 15.40 -5.94 14.81
N GLY A 70 15.92 -5.02 14.02
CA GLY A 70 16.53 -5.33 12.74
C GLY A 70 17.59 -4.30 12.37
N GLU A 71 18.24 -4.55 11.24
CA GLU A 71 19.24 -3.70 10.65
C GLU A 71 18.77 -3.19 9.28
N LEU A 72 18.81 -1.87 9.10
CA LEU A 72 18.45 -1.18 7.87
C LEU A 72 19.70 -0.86 7.05
N GLN A 73 19.71 -1.22 5.79
CA GLN A 73 20.76 -0.88 4.83
C GLN A 73 20.15 -0.28 3.56
N ARG A 74 20.83 0.69 2.97
CA ARG A 74 20.39 1.40 1.75
C ARG A 74 21.22 0.95 0.56
N PHE A 75 20.56 0.77 -0.59
CA PHE A 75 21.23 0.37 -1.83
C PHE A 75 20.70 1.17 -3.02
N GLU A 76 21.61 1.49 -3.92
CA GLU A 76 21.30 2.07 -5.23
C GLU A 76 21.67 1.10 -6.33
N ARG A 77 20.84 1.11 -7.39
CA ARG A 77 21.13 0.33 -8.59
C ARG A 77 21.92 1.15 -9.58
N ASP A 78 23.00 0.55 -10.10
CA ASP A 78 23.73 0.99 -11.27
C ASP A 78 23.81 -0.17 -12.27
N GLY A 79 23.11 -0.02 -13.39
CA GLY A 79 22.92 -1.11 -14.34
C GLY A 79 22.24 -2.33 -13.69
N MET A 80 22.96 -3.44 -13.63
CA MET A 80 22.47 -4.69 -13.01
C MET A 80 22.99 -4.88 -11.57
N SER A 81 23.83 -4.01 -11.08
CA SER A 81 24.51 -4.13 -9.80
C SER A 81 23.86 -3.24 -8.73
N TRP A 82 23.92 -3.72 -7.48
CA TRP A 82 23.51 -2.95 -6.30
C TRP A 82 24.74 -2.45 -5.56
N HIS A 83 24.75 -1.17 -5.21
CA HIS A 83 25.79 -0.53 -4.43
C HIS A 83 25.22 -0.07 -3.10
N ARG A 84 25.85 -0.47 -2.00
CA ARG A 84 25.43 -0.04 -0.66
C ARG A 84 25.77 1.43 -0.45
N ILE A 85 24.84 2.16 0.15
CA ILE A 85 24.96 3.58 0.49
C ILE A 85 25.00 3.73 2.01
N GLY A 86 26.09 4.31 2.53
CA GLY A 86 26.25 4.55 3.96
C GLY A 86 26.52 3.30 4.78
N VAL A 87 26.20 3.36 6.05
CA VAL A 87 26.39 2.29 7.05
C VAL A 87 25.05 1.70 7.44
N PRO A 88 25.03 0.46 7.98
CA PRO A 88 23.83 -0.13 8.57
C PRO A 88 23.32 0.68 9.77
N GLU A 89 22.02 0.72 9.96
CA GLU A 89 21.36 1.46 11.02
C GLU A 89 20.32 0.57 11.74
N ALA A 90 20.22 0.70 13.07
CA ALA A 90 19.29 -0.09 13.86
C ALA A 90 17.84 0.38 13.65
N VAL A 91 16.91 -0.57 13.62
CA VAL A 91 15.46 -0.33 13.57
C VAL A 91 14.73 -1.22 14.56
N SER A 92 13.60 -0.73 15.04
CA SER A 92 12.64 -1.53 15.84
C SER A 92 11.50 -2.01 14.97
N LEU A 93 11.00 -3.21 15.27
CA LEU A 93 9.98 -3.91 14.52
C LEU A 93 8.76 -4.20 15.40
N GLY A 94 7.81 -4.94 14.86
CA GLY A 94 6.61 -5.36 15.56
C GLY A 94 6.91 -6.10 16.85
N ARG A 95 6.11 -5.89 17.90
CA ARG A 95 6.28 -6.51 19.22
C ARG A 95 6.22 -8.05 19.21
N SER A 96 5.66 -8.62 18.16
CA SER A 96 5.58 -10.07 17.93
C SER A 96 6.51 -10.53 16.79
N GLY A 97 7.43 -9.68 16.31
CA GLY A 97 8.35 -9.96 15.21
C GLY A 97 7.77 -9.69 13.83
N LEU A 98 7.99 -10.60 12.88
CA LEU A 98 7.63 -10.48 11.48
C LEU A 98 6.57 -11.52 11.07
N ALA A 99 5.85 -11.22 9.98
CA ALA A 99 4.96 -12.17 9.31
C ALA A 99 4.90 -11.84 7.81
N TRP A 100 4.70 -12.85 6.94
CA TRP A 100 4.56 -12.63 5.50
C TRP A 100 3.43 -11.65 5.19
N GLY A 101 3.78 -10.51 4.61
CA GLY A 101 2.84 -9.47 4.19
C GLY A 101 2.42 -9.58 2.75
N GLN A 102 1.47 -8.74 2.34
CA GLN A 102 1.04 -8.60 0.95
C GLN A 102 1.73 -7.42 0.29
N GLY A 103 2.53 -7.67 -0.72
CA GLY A 103 3.31 -6.65 -1.42
C GLY A 103 3.57 -7.04 -2.88
N ARG A 104 4.74 -6.69 -3.39
CA ARG A 104 5.15 -6.95 -4.78
C ARG A 104 5.49 -8.42 -5.07
N HIS A 105 5.65 -9.24 -4.06
CA HIS A 105 6.01 -10.65 -4.14
C HIS A 105 4.77 -11.55 -4.10
N ALA A 106 4.87 -12.75 -4.66
CA ALA A 106 3.81 -13.75 -4.56
C ALA A 106 3.76 -14.39 -3.15
N MET A 107 2.58 -14.76 -2.69
CA MET A 107 2.32 -15.37 -1.38
C MET A 107 1.97 -16.86 -1.52
N PRO A 108 2.25 -17.72 -0.52
CA PRO A 108 3.28 -17.60 0.52
C PRO A 108 4.68 -17.86 -0.06
N GLN A 109 5.74 -17.29 0.57
CA GLN A 109 7.12 -17.43 0.08
C GLN A 109 7.94 -18.48 0.83
N GLY A 110 7.36 -19.19 1.75
CA GLY A 110 8.02 -20.22 2.58
C GLY A 110 7.34 -20.42 3.92
N ASP A 111 8.01 -21.10 4.82
CA ASP A 111 7.55 -21.26 6.21
C ASP A 111 7.64 -19.91 6.92
N GLY A 112 6.65 -19.60 7.73
CA GLY A 112 6.57 -18.37 8.49
C GLY A 112 5.12 -17.94 8.70
N PRO A 113 4.85 -17.12 9.73
CA PRO A 113 3.49 -16.64 9.97
C PRO A 113 3.01 -15.74 8.82
N ILE A 114 1.71 -15.72 8.60
CA ILE A 114 1.05 -14.83 7.65
C ILE A 114 0.52 -13.61 8.41
N LYS A 115 0.79 -12.42 7.90
CA LYS A 115 0.37 -11.14 8.48
C LYS A 115 -1.16 -11.07 8.60
N ARG A 116 -1.60 -10.64 9.78
CA ARG A 116 -3.01 -10.41 10.11
C ARG A 116 -3.18 -9.08 10.82
N GLU A 117 -4.39 -8.56 10.80
CA GLU A 117 -4.73 -7.37 11.58
C GLU A 117 -4.52 -7.63 13.07
N GLY A 118 -3.94 -6.65 13.79
CA GLY A 118 -3.74 -6.72 15.23
C GLY A 118 -2.68 -7.72 15.74
N ASP A 119 -1.98 -8.46 14.86
CA ASP A 119 -1.00 -9.51 15.26
C ASP A 119 0.29 -8.96 15.89
N GLY A 120 0.54 -7.65 15.79
CA GLY A 120 1.74 -7.01 16.31
C GLY A 120 3.02 -7.36 15.53
N ARG A 121 2.91 -7.84 14.30
CA ARG A 121 4.04 -8.25 13.45
C ARG A 121 4.28 -7.26 12.32
N SER A 122 5.53 -6.95 12.05
CA SER A 122 5.92 -6.19 10.84
C SER A 122 5.78 -7.06 9.60
N PRO A 123 5.26 -6.54 8.48
CA PRO A 123 5.11 -7.33 7.26
C PRO A 123 6.47 -7.65 6.65
N ALA A 124 6.77 -8.93 6.47
CA ALA A 124 7.91 -9.41 5.71
C ALA A 124 7.57 -9.49 4.22
N GLY A 125 8.51 -9.07 3.36
CA GLY A 125 8.33 -9.10 1.91
C GLY A 125 8.98 -7.92 1.20
N VAL A 126 8.37 -7.54 0.08
CA VAL A 126 8.81 -6.44 -0.78
C VAL A 126 7.65 -5.49 -1.02
N PHE A 127 7.84 -4.20 -0.72
CA PHE A 127 6.77 -3.21 -0.69
C PHE A 127 7.20 -1.91 -1.37
N ASP A 128 6.32 -1.28 -2.13
CA ASP A 128 6.53 0.08 -2.61
C ASP A 128 6.53 1.07 -1.44
N LEU A 129 7.28 2.16 -1.61
CA LEU A 129 7.26 3.33 -0.73
C LEU A 129 6.58 4.48 -1.50
N PRO A 130 5.26 4.62 -1.41
CA PRO A 130 4.51 5.55 -2.26
C PRO A 130 4.66 7.01 -1.87
N GLY A 131 5.09 7.32 -0.66
CA GLY A 131 5.22 8.69 -0.19
C GLY A 131 5.62 8.81 1.26
N ALA A 132 5.85 10.04 1.65
CA ALA A 132 6.19 10.46 3.00
C ALA A 132 5.03 11.23 3.65
N PHE A 133 5.06 11.34 4.96
CA PHE A 133 4.11 12.14 5.74
C PHE A 133 4.79 12.75 6.98
N GLY A 134 4.12 13.67 7.63
CA GLY A 134 4.59 14.23 8.89
C GLY A 134 3.77 15.41 9.37
N TYR A 135 4.22 16.06 10.46
CA TYR A 135 3.48 17.16 11.10
C TYR A 135 3.77 18.52 10.47
N GLY A 136 4.96 18.68 9.89
CA GLY A 136 5.37 19.94 9.25
C GLY A 136 4.70 20.16 7.88
N PRO A 137 4.73 21.38 7.36
CA PRO A 137 4.16 21.69 6.05
C PRO A 137 4.99 21.12 4.88
N THR A 138 6.23 20.69 5.14
CA THR A 138 7.15 20.10 4.15
C THR A 138 7.90 18.92 4.77
N GLY A 139 8.15 17.87 3.97
CA GLY A 139 8.85 16.66 4.41
C GLY A 139 10.37 16.66 4.16
N HIS A 140 10.94 17.74 3.64
CA HIS A 140 12.36 17.81 3.25
C HIS A 140 12.80 16.61 2.39
N SER A 141 11.93 16.18 1.50
CA SER A 141 12.09 14.97 0.69
C SER A 141 11.65 15.22 -0.75
N LEU A 142 12.21 14.46 -1.70
CA LEU A 142 11.70 14.40 -3.08
C LEU A 142 10.46 13.51 -3.20
N MET A 143 10.18 12.68 -2.20
CA MET A 143 9.00 11.83 -2.18
C MET A 143 7.72 12.67 -2.13
N PRO A 144 6.62 12.22 -2.75
CA PRO A 144 5.31 12.80 -2.50
C PRO A 144 5.07 12.90 -0.99
N TYR A 145 4.73 14.08 -0.50
CA TYR A 145 4.60 14.34 0.93
C TYR A 145 3.20 14.83 1.27
N GLU A 146 2.66 14.31 2.35
CA GLU A 146 1.40 14.74 2.94
C GLU A 146 1.63 15.28 4.35
N ALA A 147 1.32 16.57 4.55
CA ALA A 147 1.25 17.15 5.88
C ALA A 147 -0.02 16.65 6.57
N MET A 148 0.13 16.01 7.72
CA MET A 148 -0.99 15.46 8.47
C MET A 148 -1.69 16.50 9.31
N ASP A 149 -3.02 16.47 9.31
CA ASP A 149 -3.90 17.30 10.11
C ASP A 149 -4.49 16.54 11.31
N ALA A 150 -5.07 17.26 12.27
CA ALA A 150 -5.71 16.65 13.45
C ALA A 150 -6.87 15.69 13.10
N SER A 151 -7.47 15.88 11.94
CA SER A 151 -8.58 15.08 11.43
C SER A 151 -8.15 13.89 10.56
N ASP A 152 -6.84 13.70 10.32
CA ASP A 152 -6.33 12.60 9.50
C ASP A 152 -6.17 11.34 10.34
N TRP A 153 -6.76 10.26 9.86
CA TRP A 153 -6.74 8.94 10.49
C TRP A 153 -6.40 7.86 9.47
N CYS A 154 -5.53 6.94 9.83
CA CYS A 154 -5.42 5.69 9.09
C CYS A 154 -6.43 4.69 9.65
N ILE A 155 -7.24 4.09 8.78
CA ILE A 155 -8.35 3.25 9.21
C ILE A 155 -7.92 1.79 9.32
N ASP A 156 -7.89 1.30 10.56
CA ASP A 156 -7.53 -0.07 10.95
C ASP A 156 -8.75 -0.93 11.35
N VAL A 157 -9.95 -0.47 11.04
CA VAL A 157 -11.22 -1.16 11.30
C VAL A 157 -11.59 -2.04 10.11
N ASP A 158 -11.52 -3.36 10.25
CA ASP A 158 -11.73 -4.36 9.19
C ASP A 158 -13.04 -4.21 8.43
N THR A 159 -14.10 -3.74 9.08
CA THR A 159 -15.44 -3.58 8.47
C THR A 159 -15.62 -2.24 7.77
N SER A 160 -14.65 -1.34 7.88
CA SER A 160 -14.73 -0.01 7.26
C SER A 160 -14.50 -0.07 5.75
N PRO A 161 -15.27 0.66 4.94
CA PRO A 161 -14.97 0.81 3.51
C PRO A 161 -13.66 1.58 3.25
N PHE A 162 -13.12 2.24 4.26
CA PHE A 162 -11.85 2.97 4.23
C PHE A 162 -10.68 2.17 4.80
N TYR A 163 -10.86 0.88 5.13
CA TYR A 163 -9.82 0.04 5.70
C TYR A 163 -8.47 0.19 4.97
N ASN A 164 -7.39 0.34 5.73
CA ASN A 164 -6.02 0.54 5.27
C ASN A 164 -5.81 1.82 4.43
N ARG A 165 -6.57 2.88 4.70
CA ARG A 165 -6.43 4.19 4.05
C ARG A 165 -6.29 5.29 5.08
N ILE A 166 -5.50 6.32 4.75
CA ILE A 166 -5.50 7.59 5.47
C ILE A 166 -6.65 8.43 4.90
N ILE A 167 -7.53 8.92 5.77
CA ILE A 167 -8.67 9.77 5.41
C ILE A 167 -8.76 10.98 6.34
N ASP A 168 -9.36 12.05 5.86
CA ASP A 168 -9.68 13.25 6.64
C ASP A 168 -11.13 13.17 7.14
N ALA A 169 -11.33 13.12 8.47
CA ALA A 169 -12.64 13.06 9.10
C ALA A 169 -13.53 14.27 8.76
N ARG A 170 -12.96 15.43 8.42
CA ARG A 170 -13.74 16.60 7.98
C ARG A 170 -14.37 16.39 6.59
N GLN A 171 -13.77 15.53 5.74
CA GLN A 171 -14.27 15.25 4.40
C GLN A 171 -15.21 14.03 4.40
N GLU A 172 -14.81 12.96 5.11
CA GLU A 172 -15.54 11.70 5.11
C GLU A 172 -16.57 11.58 6.25
N GLY A 173 -16.49 12.49 7.23
CA GLY A 173 -17.33 12.52 8.43
C GLY A 173 -16.74 11.75 9.61
N GLU A 174 -17.06 12.18 10.85
CA GLU A 174 -16.57 11.57 12.10
C GLU A 174 -16.92 10.07 12.22
N ALA A 175 -18.01 9.63 11.62
CA ALA A 175 -18.41 8.23 11.61
C ALA A 175 -17.41 7.34 10.81
N ALA A 176 -16.72 7.90 9.83
CA ALA A 176 -15.78 7.17 8.99
C ALA A 176 -14.49 6.77 9.74
N VAL A 177 -14.14 7.50 10.80
CA VAL A 177 -12.96 7.24 11.64
C VAL A 177 -13.33 6.54 12.95
N ALA A 178 -14.62 6.30 13.21
CA ALA A 178 -15.08 5.71 14.45
C ALA A 178 -14.50 4.30 14.65
N GLY A 179 -13.89 4.06 15.80
CA GLY A 179 -13.25 2.79 16.15
C GLY A 179 -11.82 2.62 15.63
N SER A 180 -11.31 3.53 14.80
CA SER A 180 -9.90 3.50 14.41
C SER A 180 -9.00 3.88 15.59
N SER A 181 -7.87 3.19 15.70
CA SER A 181 -6.88 3.42 16.76
C SER A 181 -5.66 4.22 16.27
N GLU A 182 -5.64 4.65 14.99
CA GLU A 182 -4.45 5.17 14.31
C GLU A 182 -4.60 6.63 13.83
N PRO A 183 -4.66 7.63 14.77
CA PRO A 183 -4.65 9.05 14.37
C PRO A 183 -3.28 9.41 13.79
N MET A 184 -3.25 10.14 12.67
CA MET A 184 -1.99 10.52 12.03
C MET A 184 -1.26 11.66 12.75
N ARG A 185 -1.96 12.45 13.59
CA ARG A 185 -1.37 13.46 14.48
C ARG A 185 -1.32 12.93 15.91
N LEU A 186 -0.41 11.98 16.17
CA LEU A 186 -0.22 11.40 17.51
C LEU A 186 0.09 12.45 18.57
N ASP A 187 0.82 13.51 18.22
CA ASP A 187 1.12 14.63 19.12
C ASP A 187 -0.15 15.31 19.66
N LEU A 188 -1.20 15.40 18.87
CA LEU A 188 -2.47 16.00 19.27
C LEU A 188 -3.41 15.00 19.96
N HIS A 189 -3.36 13.73 19.60
CA HIS A 189 -4.26 12.70 20.11
C HIS A 189 -3.65 11.86 21.23
N ASN A 190 -2.33 11.86 21.39
CA ASN A 190 -1.60 11.02 22.34
C ASN A 190 -0.50 11.78 23.10
N ALA A 191 -0.91 12.86 23.79
CA ALA A 191 -0.08 13.59 24.75
C ALA A 191 1.33 14.02 24.24
N GLY A 192 1.42 14.53 23.02
CA GLY A 192 2.67 15.05 22.45
C GLY A 192 3.58 13.95 21.86
N ASP A 193 3.03 12.80 21.53
CA ASP A 193 3.78 11.71 20.88
C ASP A 193 4.21 12.13 19.46
N ASP A 194 5.49 12.24 19.24
CA ASP A 194 6.10 12.72 17.99
C ASP A 194 6.52 11.62 17.01
N ARG A 195 6.16 10.35 17.27
CA ARG A 195 6.56 9.22 16.41
C ARG A 195 6.17 9.40 14.94
N TYR A 196 5.09 10.13 14.65
CA TYR A 196 4.62 10.41 13.29
C TYR A 196 5.01 11.81 12.79
N ALA A 197 5.91 12.51 13.49
CA ALA A 197 6.42 13.81 13.03
C ALA A 197 7.11 13.72 11.67
N LEU A 198 7.70 12.57 11.36
CA LEU A 198 8.26 12.19 10.07
C LEU A 198 8.00 10.71 9.81
N GLY A 199 7.60 10.36 8.59
CA GLY A 199 7.37 8.96 8.23
C GLY A 199 7.28 8.70 6.73
N LEU A 200 7.33 7.41 6.40
CA LEU A 200 7.13 6.87 5.05
C LEU A 200 5.97 5.88 5.07
N LYS A 201 5.12 5.97 4.06
CA LYS A 201 4.06 4.99 3.83
C LYS A 201 4.66 3.71 3.23
N VAL A 202 4.20 2.56 3.69
CA VAL A 202 4.58 1.24 3.16
C VAL A 202 3.36 0.62 2.49
N ALA A 203 3.45 0.31 1.20
CA ALA A 203 2.34 -0.27 0.44
C ALA A 203 2.14 -1.76 0.78
N HIS A 204 1.88 -2.04 2.08
CA HIS A 204 1.42 -3.34 2.54
C HIS A 204 -0.08 -3.47 2.31
N ASN A 205 -0.53 -4.66 1.90
CA ASN A 205 -1.93 -4.96 1.60
C ASN A 205 -2.57 -3.91 0.64
N PRO A 206 -1.99 -3.67 -0.54
CA PRO A 206 -2.40 -2.59 -1.44
C PRO A 206 -3.81 -2.77 -2.02
N ALA A 207 -4.38 -3.97 -1.90
CA ALA A 207 -5.77 -4.23 -2.25
C ALA A 207 -6.76 -3.93 -1.12
N ASN A 208 -6.27 -3.48 0.05
CA ASN A 208 -7.06 -3.16 1.25
C ASN A 208 -7.98 -4.32 1.69
N VAL A 209 -7.47 -5.55 1.61
CA VAL A 209 -8.24 -6.74 1.98
C VAL A 209 -8.40 -6.78 3.51
N PRO A 210 -9.64 -6.80 4.02
CA PRO A 210 -9.90 -6.86 5.46
C PRO A 210 -9.16 -8.00 6.17
N GLY A 211 -8.63 -7.73 7.36
CA GLY A 211 -7.98 -8.72 8.20
C GLY A 211 -6.53 -9.07 7.82
N LEU A 212 -6.00 -8.53 6.73
CA LEU A 212 -4.63 -8.84 6.29
C LEU A 212 -3.58 -7.82 6.77
N GLY A 213 -3.96 -6.92 7.65
CA GLY A 213 -3.12 -5.87 8.21
C GLY A 213 -3.25 -4.55 7.49
N SER A 214 -3.22 -3.47 8.26
CA SER A 214 -3.42 -2.10 7.82
C SER A 214 -2.40 -1.15 8.42
N CYS A 215 -2.34 0.08 7.91
CA CYS A 215 -1.64 1.20 8.52
C CYS A 215 -0.17 0.93 8.82
N ILE A 216 0.55 0.39 7.84
CA ILE A 216 1.97 0.08 7.99
C ILE A 216 2.82 1.25 7.50
N PHE A 217 3.66 1.74 8.40
CA PHE A 217 4.55 2.87 8.17
C PHE A 217 5.99 2.57 8.58
N MET A 218 6.91 3.37 8.06
CA MET A 218 8.21 3.60 8.70
C MET A 218 8.10 4.95 9.41
N HIS A 219 8.50 5.02 10.71
CA HIS A 219 8.31 6.22 11.53
C HIS A 219 9.41 6.38 12.59
N LEU A 220 9.37 7.44 13.37
CA LEU A 220 10.32 7.65 14.46
C LEU A 220 10.03 6.71 15.63
N TRP A 221 11.07 6.30 16.37
CA TRP A 221 10.89 5.69 17.69
C TRP A 221 11.00 6.76 18.79
N ARG A 222 10.43 6.52 19.95
CA ARG A 222 10.70 7.34 21.13
C ARG A 222 12.05 7.00 21.77
N ARG A 223 12.50 5.76 21.60
CA ARG A 223 13.79 5.24 22.06
C ARG A 223 14.18 3.98 21.27
N PRO A 224 15.49 3.68 21.17
CA PRO A 224 15.96 2.43 20.57
C PRO A 224 15.36 1.20 21.27
N GLY A 225 15.04 0.16 20.51
CA GLY A 225 14.47 -1.09 21.01
C GLY A 225 12.99 -1.03 21.43
N GLU A 226 12.33 0.12 21.30
CA GLU A 226 10.89 0.21 21.54
C GLU A 226 10.12 -0.41 20.36
N THR A 227 9.41 -1.50 20.63
CA THR A 227 8.66 -2.24 19.62
C THR A 227 7.44 -1.49 19.13
N THR A 228 6.94 -1.87 17.93
CA THR A 228 5.77 -1.29 17.30
C THR A 228 4.57 -2.26 17.31
N ALA A 229 3.43 -1.81 16.78
CA ALA A 229 2.28 -2.66 16.51
C ALA A 229 2.39 -3.42 15.16
N GLY A 230 3.43 -3.12 14.36
CA GLY A 230 3.66 -3.71 13.04
C GLY A 230 4.48 -2.82 12.11
N CYS A 231 4.63 -1.55 12.42
CA CYS A 231 5.47 -0.59 11.68
C CYS A 231 6.97 -0.90 11.86
N THR A 232 7.80 -0.18 11.12
CA THR A 232 9.27 -0.15 11.31
C THR A 232 9.65 1.20 11.89
N ALA A 233 10.24 1.22 13.09
CA ALA A 233 10.61 2.48 13.76
C ALA A 233 12.14 2.67 13.82
N MET A 234 12.58 3.94 13.77
CA MET A 234 13.99 4.30 13.70
C MET A 234 14.27 5.66 14.34
N SER A 235 15.56 6.01 14.40
CA SER A 235 15.97 7.32 14.88
C SER A 235 15.56 8.44 13.92
N ASP A 236 15.43 9.65 14.46
CA ASP A 236 15.21 10.86 13.66
C ASP A 236 16.29 11.03 12.57
N SER A 237 17.57 10.84 12.91
CA SER A 237 18.69 10.94 11.97
C SER A 237 18.60 9.91 10.84
N THR A 238 18.17 8.68 11.13
CA THR A 238 17.96 7.63 10.11
C THR A 238 16.81 8.02 9.18
N MET A 239 15.69 8.49 9.75
CA MET A 239 14.53 8.91 8.97
C MET A 239 14.84 10.11 8.06
N LEU A 240 15.51 11.14 8.59
CA LEU A 240 15.96 12.30 7.79
C LEU A 240 16.90 11.88 6.66
N THR A 241 17.79 10.94 6.93
CA THR A 241 18.69 10.38 5.92
C THR A 241 17.91 9.65 4.82
N LEU A 242 16.89 8.85 5.17
CA LEU A 242 16.01 8.20 4.19
C LEU A 242 15.25 9.24 3.36
N LEU A 243 14.57 10.18 4.00
CA LEU A 243 13.74 11.20 3.33
C LEU A 243 14.56 12.06 2.36
N SER A 244 15.80 12.41 2.70
CA SER A 244 16.68 13.20 1.84
C SER A 244 17.28 12.40 0.68
N TRP A 245 17.38 11.08 0.81
CA TRP A 245 17.99 10.19 -0.18
C TRP A 245 16.99 9.58 -1.17
N LEU A 246 15.76 9.27 -0.72
CA LEU A 246 14.75 8.63 -1.54
C LEU A 246 14.27 9.55 -2.68
N ASP A 247 14.24 8.99 -3.90
CA ASP A 247 13.80 9.64 -5.11
C ASP A 247 12.66 8.80 -5.75
N PRO A 248 11.45 9.34 -5.89
CA PRO A 248 10.32 8.63 -6.47
C PRO A 248 10.57 8.20 -7.93
N GLN A 249 11.41 8.93 -8.67
CA GLN A 249 11.78 8.55 -10.04
C GLN A 249 12.66 7.29 -10.09
N ARG A 250 13.27 6.93 -8.98
CA ARG A 250 14.05 5.71 -8.83
C ARG A 250 13.25 4.52 -8.30
N HIS A 251 11.93 4.66 -8.15
CA HIS A 251 11.02 3.61 -7.70
C HIS A 251 11.52 2.92 -6.42
N PRO A 252 11.62 3.64 -5.30
CA PRO A 252 12.14 3.11 -4.06
C PRO A 252 11.26 1.98 -3.51
N VAL A 253 11.90 0.94 -2.99
CA VAL A 253 11.26 -0.27 -2.49
C VAL A 253 11.84 -0.65 -1.13
N LEU A 254 10.96 -1.03 -0.19
CA LEU A 254 11.32 -1.67 1.06
C LEU A 254 11.39 -3.18 0.86
N VAL A 255 12.47 -3.80 1.30
CA VAL A 255 12.62 -5.25 1.48
C VAL A 255 12.81 -5.51 2.97
N LEU A 256 11.87 -6.19 3.62
CA LEU A 256 11.95 -6.54 5.03
C LEU A 256 11.83 -8.05 5.17
N LEU A 257 12.87 -8.73 5.64
CA LEU A 257 12.92 -10.18 5.73
C LEU A 257 13.73 -10.66 6.93
N PRO A 258 13.39 -11.82 7.52
CA PRO A 258 14.34 -12.59 8.31
C PRO A 258 15.61 -12.92 7.50
N GLU A 259 16.78 -12.93 8.14
CA GLU A 259 18.07 -13.18 7.47
C GLU A 259 18.08 -14.50 6.69
N ALA A 260 17.49 -15.55 7.25
CA ALA A 260 17.40 -16.85 6.58
C ALA A 260 16.58 -16.77 5.27
N GLU A 261 15.45 -16.04 5.30
CA GLU A 261 14.61 -15.82 4.12
C GLU A 261 15.30 -14.91 3.11
N TYR A 262 15.98 -13.86 3.59
CA TYR A 262 16.77 -13.00 2.74
C TYR A 262 17.83 -13.79 1.98
N ALA A 263 18.59 -14.64 2.66
CA ALA A 263 19.61 -15.49 2.06
C ALA A 263 19.00 -16.46 1.03
N ARG A 264 17.88 -17.09 1.35
CA ARG A 264 17.15 -18.03 0.48
C ARG A 264 16.64 -17.36 -0.79
N LEU A 265 16.08 -16.15 -0.69
CA LEU A 265 15.43 -15.43 -1.79
C LEU A 265 16.39 -14.52 -2.58
N ARG A 266 17.58 -14.25 -2.05
CA ARG A 266 18.51 -13.27 -2.60
C ARG A 266 18.75 -13.44 -4.11
N SER A 267 19.09 -14.65 -4.53
CA SER A 267 19.36 -14.91 -5.95
C SER A 267 18.10 -14.81 -6.82
N ALA A 268 17.00 -15.42 -6.36
CA ALA A 268 15.74 -15.45 -7.11
C ALA A 268 15.12 -14.04 -7.26
N TRP A 269 15.29 -13.17 -6.27
CA TRP A 269 14.77 -11.80 -6.28
C TRP A 269 15.78 -10.74 -6.72
N ASN A 270 17.02 -11.16 -7.04
CA ASN A 270 18.12 -10.28 -7.41
C ASN A 270 18.41 -9.20 -6.34
N LEU A 271 18.45 -9.62 -5.08
CA LEU A 271 18.76 -8.74 -3.95
C LEU A 271 20.27 -8.56 -3.76
N PRO A 272 20.73 -7.42 -3.21
CA PRO A 272 22.13 -7.19 -2.88
C PRO A 272 22.66 -8.14 -1.81
N ALA A 273 23.98 -8.17 -1.64
CA ALA A 273 24.57 -8.74 -0.45
C ALA A 273 24.46 -7.73 0.70
N VAL A 274 23.82 -8.13 1.81
CA VAL A 274 23.77 -7.33 3.05
C VAL A 274 24.96 -7.62 3.92
N GLN A 275 25.34 -6.66 4.74
CA GLN A 275 26.26 -6.86 5.85
C GLN A 275 25.43 -7.44 7.01
N VAL A 276 25.86 -8.53 7.59
CA VAL A 276 25.28 -9.07 8.83
C VAL A 276 26.20 -8.66 9.97
N SER A 277 25.66 -7.86 10.90
CA SER A 277 26.39 -7.52 12.13
C SER A 277 26.51 -8.78 12.99
N ARG A 278 27.72 -9.16 13.33
CA ARG A 278 28.01 -10.32 14.19
C ARG A 278 27.93 -9.95 15.65
#